data_451c294d3e15a5cad45e8e2357326b0f
#
_entry.id   451c294d3e15a5cad45e8e2357326b0f
#
_cell.length_a   1.000
_cell.length_b   1.000
_cell.length_c   1.000
_cell.angle_alpha   90.00
_cell.angle_beta   90.00
_cell.angle_gamma   90.00
#
_symmetry.space_group_name_H-M   'P 1'
#
loop_
_entity.id
_entity.type
_entity.pdbx_description
1 polymer ?
#
loop_
_entity_poly.entity_id
_entity_poly.type
_entity_poly.pdbx_seq_one_letter_code
_entity_poly.pdbx_strand_id
1 'polypeptide(L)'
;MTVGSPWKLIAGFALPVLLSQIFQQLYNTADSLIVGRFLGDEALAAVSSSGPLIFLMTSFFEGLTLGAGVAISRYFGAGDDARVERAIHANIFVNLLSGIFLTIFGVLLTPIILCWMGTDPEVLPDAISYFRYYFTGVLAVMLYNACKSVMNALGDSKRPLYYLLLSSAVNIALDILFIGGFGWGVWSAAVATVISQAISMILCLIQLSRKTAKYRLRLSHLRADREMIGLILRYGLPSGVQNSVIGLANVVVQTNINSFGKIAMAAYGTYSKLEGFAFLPITSFTMALTTYTSQNLGAQKYDRAKTGARFGIVSALLLAELIGVAMYISMPQLASLFSRTPEVIALATRQARVITLFYCLLAYSHAVASVCRGAGKAFVPMLVMLAVWCVLRITYISLIMRYSHEIRFIYYAYPITWSISSVVFFIYYHCSDWVHGFDAAEKRKIPS
;
A
#
# COMPACT_ATOMS: atom_id res chain seq x y z
N MET A 1 -14.51 -12.85 -11.10
CA MET A 1 -14.44 -11.85 -12.19
C MET A 1 -14.33 -12.47 -13.60
N THR A 2 -14.57 -13.75 -13.74
CA THR A 2 -14.41 -14.50 -15.00
C THR A 2 -15.65 -14.49 -15.92
N VAL A 3 -16.79 -13.90 -15.48
CA VAL A 3 -18.05 -13.79 -16.22
C VAL A 3 -18.61 -12.37 -16.10
N GLY A 4 -19.29 -11.87 -17.12
CA GLY A 4 -19.85 -10.51 -17.17
C GLY A 4 -18.94 -9.51 -17.87
N SER A 5 -19.32 -8.23 -17.96
CA SER A 5 -18.56 -7.19 -18.64
C SER A 5 -17.29 -6.80 -17.87
N PRO A 6 -16.10 -6.83 -18.49
CA PRO A 6 -14.82 -6.52 -17.82
C PRO A 6 -14.82 -5.17 -17.09
N TRP A 7 -15.31 -4.13 -17.73
CA TRP A 7 -15.32 -2.79 -17.19
C TRP A 7 -16.20 -2.63 -15.94
N LYS A 8 -17.40 -3.29 -15.93
CA LYS A 8 -18.29 -3.29 -14.75
C LYS A 8 -17.66 -4.01 -13.58
N LEU A 9 -16.94 -5.09 -13.84
CA LEU A 9 -16.29 -5.91 -12.81
C LEU A 9 -15.07 -5.19 -12.21
N ILE A 10 -14.23 -4.58 -13.06
CA ILE A 10 -13.05 -3.84 -12.60
C ILE A 10 -13.48 -2.59 -11.81
N ALA A 11 -14.37 -1.77 -12.37
CA ALA A 11 -14.86 -0.56 -11.71
C ALA A 11 -15.66 -0.88 -10.42
N GLY A 12 -16.54 -1.89 -10.49
CA GLY A 12 -17.34 -2.33 -9.34
C GLY A 12 -16.51 -2.93 -8.19
N PHE A 13 -15.32 -3.45 -8.49
CA PHE A 13 -14.37 -3.88 -7.48
C PHE A 13 -13.50 -2.73 -6.97
N ALA A 14 -13.01 -1.86 -7.87
CA ALA A 14 -12.14 -0.76 -7.53
C ALA A 14 -12.82 0.28 -6.63
N LEU A 15 -14.12 0.56 -6.84
CA LEU A 15 -14.84 1.58 -6.08
C LEU A 15 -14.93 1.27 -4.57
N PRO A 16 -15.33 0.08 -4.10
CA PRO A 16 -15.28 -0.23 -2.67
C PRO A 16 -13.86 -0.21 -2.09
N VAL A 17 -12.85 -0.61 -2.87
CA VAL A 17 -11.43 -0.52 -2.45
C VAL A 17 -11.01 0.94 -2.29
N LEU A 18 -11.36 1.81 -3.23
CA LEU A 18 -11.11 3.25 -3.15
C LEU A 18 -11.77 3.86 -1.90
N LEU A 19 -13.03 3.57 -1.67
CA LEU A 19 -13.74 4.03 -0.49
C LEU A 19 -13.06 3.55 0.81
N SER A 20 -12.65 2.27 0.85
CA SER A 20 -11.90 1.74 2.00
C SER A 20 -10.62 2.53 2.27
N GLN A 21 -9.86 2.85 1.22
CA GLN A 21 -8.61 3.61 1.36
C GLN A 21 -8.85 5.07 1.78
N ILE A 22 -9.88 5.71 1.23
CA ILE A 22 -10.27 7.08 1.64
C ILE A 22 -10.68 7.09 3.11
N PHE A 23 -11.53 6.18 3.55
CA PHE A 23 -11.94 6.10 4.96
C PHE A 23 -10.78 5.77 5.88
N GLN A 24 -9.86 4.92 5.45
CA GLN A 24 -8.63 4.64 6.19
C GLN A 24 -7.76 5.89 6.34
N GLN A 25 -7.61 6.68 5.28
CA GLN A 25 -6.86 7.94 5.34
C GLN A 25 -7.55 8.99 6.22
N LEU A 26 -8.89 9.06 6.15
CA LEU A 26 -9.67 9.98 6.99
C LEU A 26 -9.57 9.63 8.47
N TYR A 27 -9.67 8.36 8.86
CA TYR A 27 -9.55 8.01 10.28
C TYR A 27 -8.12 8.24 10.80
N ASN A 28 -7.07 7.95 10.01
CA ASN A 28 -5.69 8.28 10.39
C ASN A 28 -5.50 9.80 10.61
N THR A 29 -6.19 10.61 9.79
CA THR A 29 -6.18 12.08 9.95
C THR A 29 -6.95 12.49 11.21
N ALA A 30 -8.09 11.87 11.48
CA ALA A 30 -8.90 12.15 12.67
C ALA A 30 -8.13 11.79 13.97
N ASP A 31 -7.47 10.62 14.00
CA ASP A 31 -6.60 10.20 15.10
C ASP A 31 -5.52 11.26 15.39
N SER A 32 -4.80 11.70 14.36
CA SER A 32 -3.77 12.74 14.50
C SER A 32 -4.35 14.08 14.99
N LEU A 33 -5.57 14.46 14.53
CA LEU A 33 -6.23 15.67 14.98
C LEU A 33 -6.67 15.57 16.45
N ILE A 34 -7.18 14.43 16.88
CA ILE A 34 -7.59 14.20 18.28
C ILE A 34 -6.35 14.27 19.19
N VAL A 35 -5.28 13.55 18.83
CA VAL A 35 -4.02 13.59 19.58
C VAL A 35 -3.48 15.03 19.68
N GLY A 36 -3.35 15.73 18.56
CA GLY A 36 -2.82 17.10 18.55
C GLY A 36 -3.69 18.10 19.34
N ARG A 37 -5.02 17.95 19.29
CA ARG A 37 -5.94 18.87 19.98
C ARG A 37 -5.97 18.67 21.50
N PHE A 38 -5.90 17.44 21.97
CA PHE A 38 -6.07 17.13 23.40
C PHE A 38 -4.75 16.92 24.13
N LEU A 39 -3.70 16.42 23.46
CA LEU A 39 -2.41 16.11 24.08
C LEU A 39 -1.28 17.07 23.67
N GLY A 40 -1.53 17.93 22.65
CA GLY A 40 -0.58 18.94 22.20
C GLY A 40 0.41 18.48 21.12
N ASP A 41 1.33 19.41 20.78
CA ASP A 41 2.21 19.26 19.62
C ASP A 41 3.28 18.17 19.81
N GLU A 42 3.77 17.95 21.01
CA GLU A 42 4.77 16.92 21.33
C GLU A 42 4.20 15.51 21.10
N ALA A 43 2.97 15.27 21.59
CA ALA A 43 2.27 14.00 21.36
C ALA A 43 1.96 13.78 19.87
N LEU A 44 1.57 14.85 19.15
CA LEU A 44 1.36 14.79 17.71
C LEU A 44 2.67 14.48 16.96
N ALA A 45 3.79 15.05 17.39
CA ALA A 45 5.10 14.75 16.84
C ALA A 45 5.49 13.28 17.09
N ALA A 46 5.21 12.75 18.29
CA ALA A 46 5.44 11.34 18.61
C ALA A 46 4.66 10.39 17.70
N VAL A 47 3.36 10.64 17.48
CA VAL A 47 2.52 9.83 16.56
C VAL A 47 2.98 10.00 15.11
N SER A 48 3.29 11.22 14.69
CA SER A 48 3.67 11.50 13.29
C SER A 48 5.04 10.92 12.91
N SER A 49 6.00 10.91 13.83
CA SER A 49 7.31 10.28 13.62
C SER A 49 7.22 8.76 13.43
N SER A 50 6.12 8.16 13.87
CA SER A 50 5.89 6.73 13.82
C SER A 50 5.50 6.20 12.44
N GLY A 51 4.81 6.99 11.63
CA GLY A 51 4.28 6.55 10.34
C GLY A 51 5.30 5.92 9.39
N PRO A 52 6.42 6.57 9.09
CA PRO A 52 7.46 6.03 8.21
C PRO A 52 8.05 4.71 8.69
N LEU A 53 8.22 4.54 10.01
CA LEU A 53 8.76 3.30 10.57
C LEU A 53 7.74 2.15 10.50
N ILE A 54 6.48 2.41 10.87
CA ILE A 54 5.40 1.43 10.72
C ILE A 54 5.31 1.00 9.25
N PHE A 55 5.33 1.95 8.32
CA PHE A 55 5.32 1.66 6.88
C PHE A 55 6.50 0.77 6.47
N LEU A 56 7.71 1.10 6.86
CA LEU A 56 8.91 0.32 6.52
C LEU A 56 8.82 -1.12 7.05
N MET A 57 8.36 -1.30 8.29
CA MET A 57 8.24 -2.62 8.92
C MET A 57 7.09 -3.45 8.35
N THR A 58 5.97 -2.83 7.97
CA THR A 58 4.78 -3.55 7.50
C THR A 58 4.76 -3.75 5.98
N SER A 59 5.33 -2.85 5.19
CA SER A 59 5.26 -2.85 3.73
C SER A 59 5.82 -4.11 3.08
N PHE A 60 6.86 -4.71 3.68
CA PHE A 60 7.40 -5.98 3.24
C PHE A 60 6.36 -7.11 3.34
N PHE A 61 5.69 -7.22 4.49
CA PHE A 61 4.68 -8.25 4.74
C PHE A 61 3.38 -8.01 3.97
N GLU A 62 3.04 -6.76 3.70
CA GLU A 62 1.95 -6.42 2.77
C GLU A 62 2.22 -6.97 1.36
N GLY A 63 3.48 -6.93 0.91
CA GLY A 63 3.88 -7.56 -0.34
C GLY A 63 3.67 -9.07 -0.34
N LEU A 64 3.97 -9.76 0.78
CA LEU A 64 3.69 -11.20 0.92
C LEU A 64 2.18 -11.49 0.85
N THR A 65 1.39 -10.67 1.52
CA THR A 65 -0.08 -10.77 1.50
C THR A 65 -0.65 -10.55 0.10
N LEU A 66 -0.06 -9.63 -0.68
CA LEU A 66 -0.40 -9.44 -2.10
C LEU A 66 -0.12 -10.70 -2.92
N GLY A 67 1.03 -11.34 -2.70
CA GLY A 67 1.40 -12.59 -3.37
C GLY A 67 0.42 -13.73 -3.06
N ALA A 68 -0.03 -13.83 -1.82
CA ALA A 68 -1.09 -14.77 -1.43
C ALA A 68 -2.40 -14.49 -2.17
N GLY A 69 -2.79 -13.22 -2.30
CA GLY A 69 -3.96 -12.79 -3.08
C GLY A 69 -3.88 -13.23 -4.55
N VAL A 70 -2.70 -13.14 -5.17
CA VAL A 70 -2.46 -13.63 -6.55
C VAL A 70 -2.64 -15.15 -6.63
N ALA A 71 -2.06 -15.92 -5.71
CA ALA A 71 -2.19 -17.37 -5.69
C ALA A 71 -3.64 -17.82 -5.51
N ILE A 72 -4.36 -17.23 -4.55
CA ILE A 72 -5.78 -17.51 -4.30
C ILE A 72 -6.63 -17.15 -5.52
N SER A 73 -6.44 -15.96 -6.09
CA SER A 73 -7.18 -15.49 -7.28
C SER A 73 -6.98 -16.42 -8.48
N ARG A 74 -5.75 -16.91 -8.69
CA ARG A 74 -5.42 -17.86 -9.75
C ARG A 74 -6.21 -19.16 -9.61
N TYR A 75 -6.12 -19.80 -8.44
CA TYR A 75 -6.83 -21.08 -8.22
C TYR A 75 -8.35 -20.91 -8.18
N PHE A 76 -8.83 -19.79 -7.66
CA PHE A 76 -10.25 -19.44 -7.72
C PHE A 76 -10.72 -19.30 -9.17
N GLY A 77 -9.93 -18.65 -10.03
CA GLY A 77 -10.22 -18.55 -11.47
C GLY A 77 -10.22 -19.91 -12.17
N ALA A 78 -9.29 -20.77 -11.81
CA ALA A 78 -9.19 -22.15 -12.33
C ALA A 78 -10.31 -23.09 -11.86
N GLY A 79 -11.09 -22.70 -10.84
CA GLY A 79 -12.11 -23.57 -10.24
C GLY A 79 -11.52 -24.69 -9.37
N ASP A 80 -10.26 -24.59 -8.99
CA ASP A 80 -9.57 -25.57 -8.12
C ASP A 80 -9.83 -25.24 -6.64
N ASP A 81 -10.99 -25.66 -6.16
CA ASP A 81 -11.45 -25.38 -4.81
C ASP A 81 -10.50 -25.93 -3.73
N ALA A 82 -9.86 -27.07 -3.98
CA ALA A 82 -8.93 -27.68 -3.03
C ALA A 82 -7.65 -26.82 -2.85
N ARG A 83 -7.07 -26.32 -3.96
CA ARG A 83 -5.93 -25.43 -3.90
C ARG A 83 -6.29 -24.04 -3.37
N VAL A 84 -7.50 -23.53 -3.62
CA VAL A 84 -7.98 -22.28 -3.00
C VAL A 84 -7.99 -22.42 -1.48
N GLU A 85 -8.58 -23.50 -0.94
CA GLU A 85 -8.64 -23.72 0.51
C GLU A 85 -7.22 -23.82 1.11
N ARG A 86 -6.32 -24.57 0.49
CA ARG A 86 -4.91 -24.66 0.91
C ARG A 86 -4.21 -23.32 0.90
N ALA A 87 -4.39 -22.51 -0.16
CA ALA A 87 -3.78 -21.19 -0.28
C ALA A 87 -4.31 -20.19 0.75
N ILE A 88 -5.60 -20.25 1.10
CA ILE A 88 -6.21 -19.45 2.17
C ILE A 88 -5.57 -19.80 3.52
N HIS A 89 -5.48 -21.08 3.88
CA HIS A 89 -4.88 -21.52 5.14
C HIS A 89 -3.39 -21.13 5.21
N ALA A 90 -2.64 -21.31 4.11
CA ALA A 90 -1.23 -20.91 4.05
C ALA A 90 -1.05 -19.39 4.19
N ASN A 91 -1.95 -18.57 3.59
CA ASN A 91 -1.92 -17.11 3.75
C ASN A 91 -2.13 -16.70 5.22
N ILE A 92 -3.14 -17.25 5.89
CA ILE A 92 -3.38 -16.96 7.32
C ILE A 92 -2.19 -17.43 8.16
N PHE A 93 -1.61 -18.60 7.88
CA PHE A 93 -0.45 -19.12 8.58
C PHE A 93 0.78 -18.21 8.44
N VAL A 94 1.11 -17.77 7.20
CA VAL A 94 2.24 -16.86 6.95
C VAL A 94 2.04 -15.53 7.67
N ASN A 95 0.82 -14.95 7.60
CA ASN A 95 0.54 -13.68 8.27
C ASN A 95 0.48 -13.79 9.79
N LEU A 96 0.08 -14.94 10.34
CA LEU A 96 0.16 -15.25 11.77
C LEU A 96 1.62 -15.23 12.24
N LEU A 97 2.51 -15.95 11.54
CA LEU A 97 3.94 -15.95 11.87
C LEU A 97 4.56 -14.57 11.69
N SER A 98 4.23 -13.87 10.61
CA SER A 98 4.68 -12.51 10.35
C SER A 98 4.24 -11.54 11.44
N GLY A 99 2.98 -11.65 11.89
CA GLY A 99 2.44 -10.82 12.95
C GLY A 99 3.11 -11.10 14.30
N ILE A 100 3.35 -12.36 14.66
CA ILE A 100 4.09 -12.72 15.87
C ILE A 100 5.53 -12.18 15.79
N PHE A 101 6.20 -12.37 14.66
CA PHE A 101 7.55 -11.85 14.43
C PHE A 101 7.58 -10.33 14.61
N LEU A 102 6.72 -9.58 13.91
CA LEU A 102 6.65 -8.13 14.01
C LEU A 102 6.27 -7.64 15.42
N THR A 103 5.40 -8.36 16.13
CA THR A 103 5.06 -8.02 17.52
C THR A 103 6.30 -8.11 18.40
N ILE A 104 7.02 -9.24 18.37
CA ILE A 104 8.20 -9.45 19.21
C ILE A 104 9.31 -8.44 18.85
N PHE A 105 9.70 -8.39 17.57
CA PHE A 105 10.78 -7.52 17.13
C PHE A 105 10.41 -6.05 17.22
N GLY A 106 9.18 -5.67 16.87
CA GLY A 106 8.70 -4.30 16.96
C GLY A 106 8.75 -3.77 18.39
N VAL A 107 8.24 -4.52 19.37
CA VAL A 107 8.25 -4.11 20.78
C VAL A 107 9.69 -4.02 21.32
N LEU A 108 10.55 -4.99 20.99
CA LEU A 108 11.93 -5.04 21.49
C LEU A 108 12.83 -3.99 20.85
N LEU A 109 12.74 -3.80 19.51
CA LEU A 109 13.64 -2.92 18.76
C LEU A 109 13.18 -1.46 18.73
N THR A 110 11.94 -1.15 19.12
CA THR A 110 11.40 0.21 19.12
C THR A 110 12.36 1.25 19.71
N PRO A 111 12.91 1.10 20.94
CA PRO A 111 13.79 2.12 21.50
C PRO A 111 15.06 2.33 20.67
N ILE A 112 15.65 1.23 20.19
CA ILE A 112 16.89 1.26 19.40
C ILE A 112 16.67 2.00 18.08
N ILE A 113 15.57 1.68 17.39
CA ILE A 113 15.27 2.27 16.08
C ILE A 113 14.96 3.76 16.21
N LEU A 114 14.16 4.16 17.21
CA LEU A 114 13.84 5.58 17.44
C LEU A 114 15.08 6.40 17.80
N CYS A 115 15.98 5.85 18.60
CA CYS A 115 17.28 6.48 18.88
C CYS A 115 18.13 6.63 17.60
N TRP A 116 18.18 5.61 16.73
CA TRP A 116 18.90 5.68 15.46
C TRP A 116 18.29 6.68 14.47
N MET A 117 16.97 6.87 14.54
CA MET A 117 16.27 7.88 13.75
C MET A 117 16.53 9.31 14.21
N GLY A 118 17.22 9.51 15.35
CA GLY A 118 17.47 10.83 15.91
C GLY A 118 16.21 11.50 16.44
N THR A 119 15.26 10.74 16.98
CA THR A 119 14.05 11.29 17.61
C THR A 119 14.45 12.20 18.76
N ASP A 120 13.81 13.37 18.83
CA ASP A 120 14.06 14.37 19.86
C ASP A 120 13.93 13.74 21.26
N PRO A 121 14.89 14.00 22.19
CA PRO A 121 14.83 13.45 23.55
C PRO A 121 13.56 13.78 24.32
N GLU A 122 12.92 14.91 24.07
CA GLU A 122 11.66 15.31 24.71
C GLU A 122 10.47 14.49 24.20
N VAL A 123 10.46 14.11 22.90
CA VAL A 123 9.40 13.33 22.26
C VAL A 123 9.63 11.81 22.39
N LEU A 124 10.89 11.39 22.63
CA LEU A 124 11.31 9.99 22.60
C LEU A 124 10.51 9.07 23.56
N PRO A 125 10.21 9.45 24.83
CA PRO A 125 9.45 8.59 25.76
C PRO A 125 8.04 8.30 25.25
N ASP A 126 7.36 9.30 24.74
CA ASP A 126 6.00 9.18 24.19
C ASP A 126 6.00 8.37 22.89
N ALA A 127 6.97 8.59 22.01
CA ALA A 127 7.16 7.81 20.82
C ALA A 127 7.40 6.32 21.13
N ILE A 128 8.28 5.99 22.09
CA ILE A 128 8.53 4.61 22.54
C ILE A 128 7.25 3.98 23.08
N SER A 129 6.51 4.72 23.91
CA SER A 129 5.27 4.25 24.50
C SER A 129 4.23 3.94 23.40
N TYR A 130 3.96 4.89 22.51
CA TYR A 130 3.03 4.73 21.40
C TYR A 130 3.39 3.53 20.53
N PHE A 131 4.65 3.42 20.11
CA PHE A 131 5.11 2.33 19.25
C PHE A 131 4.99 0.96 19.89
N ARG A 132 5.40 0.83 21.14
CA ARG A 132 5.30 -0.45 21.85
C ARG A 132 3.86 -0.93 21.90
N TYR A 133 2.91 -0.05 22.26
CA TYR A 133 1.49 -0.41 22.27
C TYR A 133 0.98 -0.73 20.86
N TYR A 134 1.38 0.01 19.85
CA TYR A 134 1.02 -0.28 18.45
C TYR A 134 1.51 -1.67 18.04
N PHE A 135 2.78 -2.01 18.30
CA PHE A 135 3.35 -3.30 17.92
C PHE A 135 2.77 -4.48 18.71
N THR A 136 2.23 -4.30 19.90
CA THR A 136 1.47 -5.38 20.58
C THR A 136 0.25 -5.82 19.78
N GLY A 137 -0.33 -4.92 18.98
CA GLY A 137 -1.50 -5.19 18.15
C GLY A 137 -1.22 -5.46 16.68
N VAL A 138 0.03 -5.41 16.24
CA VAL A 138 0.36 -5.59 14.81
C VAL A 138 -0.05 -6.96 14.27
N LEU A 139 -0.13 -7.98 15.13
CA LEU A 139 -0.70 -9.29 14.79
C LEU A 139 -2.14 -9.16 14.27
N ALA A 140 -2.98 -8.34 14.90
CA ALA A 140 -4.35 -8.11 14.44
C ALA A 140 -4.37 -7.41 13.07
N VAL A 141 -3.47 -6.46 12.84
CA VAL A 141 -3.32 -5.78 11.54
C VAL A 141 -2.93 -6.77 10.45
N MET A 142 -1.94 -7.64 10.71
CA MET A 142 -1.48 -8.65 9.74
C MET A 142 -2.59 -9.64 9.40
N LEU A 143 -3.29 -10.16 10.39
CA LEU A 143 -4.40 -11.11 10.17
C LEU A 143 -5.61 -10.43 9.48
N TYR A 144 -5.92 -9.18 9.81
CA TYR A 144 -6.92 -8.41 9.06
C TYR A 144 -6.54 -8.27 7.59
N ASN A 145 -5.28 -7.87 7.30
CA ASN A 145 -4.79 -7.75 5.92
C ASN A 145 -4.83 -9.10 5.17
N ALA A 146 -4.48 -10.20 5.85
CA ALA A 146 -4.59 -11.54 5.29
C ALA A 146 -6.04 -11.89 4.91
N CYS A 147 -6.99 -11.65 5.80
CA CYS A 147 -8.42 -11.92 5.55
C CYS A 147 -8.98 -11.02 4.45
N LYS A 148 -8.62 -9.72 4.45
CA LYS A 148 -8.97 -8.76 3.41
C LYS A 148 -8.43 -9.21 2.04
N SER A 149 -7.19 -9.69 1.99
CA SER A 149 -6.59 -10.23 0.77
C SER A 149 -7.34 -11.46 0.24
N VAL A 150 -7.76 -12.37 1.13
CA VAL A 150 -8.60 -13.53 0.75
C VAL A 150 -9.92 -13.07 0.14
N MET A 151 -10.65 -12.16 0.80
CA MET A 151 -11.93 -11.66 0.29
C MET A 151 -11.77 -10.97 -1.06
N ASN A 152 -10.75 -10.10 -1.20
CA ASN A 152 -10.43 -9.43 -2.46
C ASN A 152 -10.06 -10.44 -3.56
N ALA A 153 -9.28 -11.47 -3.24
CA ALA A 153 -8.89 -12.50 -4.20
C ALA A 153 -10.08 -13.33 -4.71
N LEU A 154 -11.11 -13.50 -3.87
CA LEU A 154 -12.38 -14.11 -4.23
C LEU A 154 -13.36 -13.16 -4.96
N GLY A 155 -12.99 -11.88 -5.10
CA GLY A 155 -13.79 -10.86 -5.78
C GLY A 155 -14.74 -10.07 -4.88
N ASP A 156 -14.66 -10.24 -3.57
CA ASP A 156 -15.48 -9.52 -2.58
C ASP A 156 -14.70 -8.35 -1.96
N SER A 157 -14.83 -7.17 -2.54
CA SER A 157 -14.25 -5.93 -2.01
C SER A 157 -15.20 -5.14 -1.10
N LYS A 158 -16.50 -5.52 -1.04
CA LYS A 158 -17.50 -4.78 -0.26
C LYS A 158 -17.44 -5.09 1.23
N ARG A 159 -17.31 -6.39 1.61
CA ARG A 159 -17.27 -6.77 3.02
C ARG A 159 -16.08 -6.18 3.77
N PRO A 160 -14.83 -6.20 3.24
CA PRO A 160 -13.73 -5.51 3.88
C PRO A 160 -13.99 -4.01 4.12
N LEU A 161 -14.67 -3.32 3.18
CA LEU A 161 -15.09 -1.94 3.36
C LEU A 161 -16.01 -1.76 4.58
N TYR A 162 -17.06 -2.58 4.70
CA TYR A 162 -18.00 -2.46 5.83
C TYR A 162 -17.31 -2.69 7.19
N TYR A 163 -16.41 -3.67 7.27
CA TYR A 163 -15.66 -3.96 8.49
C TYR A 163 -14.70 -2.83 8.84
N LEU A 164 -14.05 -2.23 7.83
CA LEU A 164 -13.21 -1.06 8.03
C LEU A 164 -14.02 0.15 8.51
N LEU A 165 -15.18 0.43 7.91
CA LEU A 165 -16.05 1.53 8.34
C LEU A 165 -16.45 1.41 9.81
N LEU A 166 -16.86 0.19 10.23
CA LEU A 166 -17.20 -0.06 11.63
C LEU A 166 -16.00 0.14 12.55
N SER A 167 -14.84 -0.41 12.19
CA SER A 167 -13.65 -0.26 13.02
C SER A 167 -13.13 1.18 13.07
N SER A 168 -13.25 1.93 11.98
CA SER A 168 -12.89 3.36 11.96
C SER A 168 -13.79 4.18 12.89
N ALA A 169 -15.09 3.90 12.89
CA ALA A 169 -16.02 4.55 13.83
C ALA A 169 -15.69 4.21 15.29
N VAL A 170 -15.36 2.95 15.56
CA VAL A 170 -14.95 2.51 16.91
C VAL A 170 -13.62 3.16 17.30
N ASN A 171 -12.63 3.24 16.39
CA ASN A 171 -11.35 3.89 16.65
C ASN A 171 -11.56 5.36 17.08
N ILE A 172 -12.26 6.15 16.28
CA ILE A 172 -12.54 7.58 16.59
C ILE A 172 -13.27 7.71 17.94
N ALA A 173 -14.26 6.84 18.21
CA ALA A 173 -14.99 6.87 19.47
C ALA A 173 -14.08 6.55 20.67
N LEU A 174 -13.18 5.57 20.55
CA LEU A 174 -12.22 5.21 21.58
C LEU A 174 -11.17 6.30 21.78
N ASP A 175 -10.67 6.94 20.71
CA ASP A 175 -9.73 8.06 20.83
C ASP A 175 -10.35 9.23 21.59
N ILE A 176 -11.58 9.61 21.27
CA ILE A 176 -12.31 10.67 22.00
C ILE A 176 -12.53 10.26 23.46
N LEU A 177 -12.86 8.99 23.74
CA LEU A 177 -13.11 8.50 25.08
C LEU A 177 -11.83 8.44 25.91
N PHE A 178 -10.75 7.84 25.37
CA PHE A 178 -9.51 7.62 26.10
C PHE A 178 -8.72 8.91 26.28
N ILE A 179 -8.58 9.68 25.20
CA ILE A 179 -7.79 10.91 25.22
C ILE A 179 -8.62 12.08 25.74
N GLY A 180 -9.82 12.31 25.16
CA GLY A 180 -10.67 13.45 25.52
C GLY A 180 -11.44 13.24 26.82
N GLY A 181 -11.94 12.02 27.09
CA GLY A 181 -12.74 11.72 28.28
C GLY A 181 -11.91 11.36 29.51
N PHE A 182 -10.96 10.42 29.37
CA PHE A 182 -10.15 9.94 30.49
C PHE A 182 -8.83 10.69 30.67
N GLY A 183 -8.43 11.51 29.69
CA GLY A 183 -7.16 12.24 29.74
C GLY A 183 -5.91 11.32 29.71
N TRP A 184 -6.03 10.14 29.06
CA TRP A 184 -4.90 9.23 28.92
C TRP A 184 -3.87 9.76 27.93
N GLY A 185 -2.60 9.37 28.12
CA GLY A 185 -1.50 9.82 27.27
C GLY A 185 -1.53 9.25 25.83
N VAL A 186 -0.52 9.59 25.03
CA VAL A 186 -0.41 9.26 23.60
C VAL A 186 -0.50 7.76 23.29
N TRP A 187 -0.06 6.90 24.22
CA TRP A 187 -0.16 5.44 24.09
C TRP A 187 -1.58 4.93 23.91
N SER A 188 -2.57 5.67 24.42
CA SER A 188 -3.98 5.29 24.32
C SER A 188 -4.53 5.37 22.90
N ALA A 189 -4.01 6.25 22.06
CA ALA A 189 -4.31 6.27 20.62
C ALA A 189 -3.85 4.96 19.95
N ALA A 190 -2.66 4.47 20.29
CA ALA A 190 -2.21 3.16 19.80
C ALA A 190 -3.13 2.03 20.26
N VAL A 191 -3.58 2.04 21.53
CA VAL A 191 -4.53 1.05 22.06
C VAL A 191 -5.88 1.11 21.33
N ALA A 192 -6.42 2.30 21.06
CA ALA A 192 -7.65 2.47 20.31
C ALA A 192 -7.51 1.88 18.89
N THR A 193 -6.39 2.14 18.23
CA THR A 193 -6.08 1.56 16.92
C THR A 193 -6.00 0.04 16.99
N VAL A 194 -5.33 -0.53 17.98
CA VAL A 194 -5.21 -1.99 18.16
C VAL A 194 -6.58 -2.64 18.36
N ILE A 195 -7.43 -2.06 19.22
CA ILE A 195 -8.78 -2.56 19.49
C ILE A 195 -9.62 -2.53 18.20
N SER A 196 -9.61 -1.42 17.47
CA SER A 196 -10.38 -1.26 16.23
C SER A 196 -9.92 -2.22 15.15
N GLN A 197 -8.61 -2.44 14.99
CA GLN A 197 -8.06 -3.42 14.05
C GLN A 197 -8.39 -4.87 14.46
N ALA A 198 -8.38 -5.17 15.77
CA ALA A 198 -8.80 -6.47 16.30
C ALA A 198 -10.29 -6.75 15.99
N ILE A 199 -11.15 -5.74 16.07
CA ILE A 199 -12.57 -5.87 15.68
C ILE A 199 -12.69 -6.22 14.19
N SER A 200 -11.99 -5.49 13.32
CA SER A 200 -11.97 -5.81 11.87
C SER A 200 -11.46 -7.21 11.61
N MET A 201 -10.38 -7.62 12.25
CA MET A 201 -9.81 -8.97 12.15
C MET A 201 -10.83 -10.03 12.56
N ILE A 202 -11.47 -9.87 13.73
CA ILE A 202 -12.45 -10.82 14.26
C ILE A 202 -13.65 -10.95 13.31
N LEU A 203 -14.19 -9.84 12.81
CA LEU A 203 -15.30 -9.84 11.85
C LEU A 203 -14.94 -10.57 10.55
N CYS A 204 -13.73 -10.32 10.02
CA CYS A 204 -13.23 -11.02 8.86
C CYS A 204 -13.06 -12.53 9.11
N LEU A 205 -12.47 -12.91 10.25
CA LEU A 205 -12.28 -14.31 10.62
C LEU A 205 -13.63 -15.03 10.81
N ILE A 206 -14.61 -14.41 11.48
CA ILE A 206 -15.97 -14.96 11.60
C ILE A 206 -16.58 -15.18 10.23
N GLN A 207 -16.45 -14.20 9.32
CA GLN A 207 -17.01 -14.32 7.96
C GLN A 207 -16.37 -15.47 7.18
N LEU A 208 -15.05 -15.62 7.23
CA LEU A 208 -14.34 -16.71 6.55
C LEU A 208 -14.56 -18.07 7.20
N SER A 209 -14.90 -18.13 8.49
CA SER A 209 -15.13 -19.37 9.25
C SER A 209 -16.58 -19.86 9.20
N ARG A 210 -17.51 -19.09 8.63
CA ARG A 210 -18.93 -19.47 8.56
C ARG A 210 -19.13 -20.80 7.82
N LYS A 211 -20.05 -21.64 8.31
CA LYS A 211 -20.41 -22.94 7.67
C LYS A 211 -20.94 -22.78 6.25
N THR A 212 -21.54 -21.63 5.94
CA THR A 212 -22.07 -21.26 4.62
C THR A 212 -21.01 -20.73 3.66
N ALA A 213 -19.78 -20.46 4.12
CA ALA A 213 -18.70 -20.01 3.24
C ALA A 213 -18.24 -21.17 2.35
N LYS A 214 -18.16 -20.92 1.04
CA LYS A 214 -17.68 -21.93 0.07
C LYS A 214 -16.27 -22.44 0.43
N TYR A 215 -15.41 -21.50 0.84
CA TYR A 215 -14.03 -21.78 1.29
C TYR A 215 -13.93 -21.45 2.78
N ARG A 216 -14.22 -22.44 3.61
CA ARG A 216 -14.27 -22.24 5.06
C ARG A 216 -12.87 -22.27 5.67
N LEU A 217 -12.52 -21.21 6.39
CA LEU A 217 -11.33 -21.21 7.24
C LEU A 217 -11.57 -22.11 8.47
N ARG A 218 -10.71 -23.13 8.64
CA ARG A 218 -10.70 -24.03 9.79
C ARG A 218 -9.37 -23.91 10.50
N LEU A 219 -9.37 -23.45 11.75
CA LEU A 219 -8.13 -23.28 12.53
C LEU A 219 -7.35 -24.57 12.68
N SER A 220 -8.04 -25.73 12.75
CA SER A 220 -7.42 -27.06 12.77
C SER A 220 -6.65 -27.44 11.51
N HIS A 221 -6.91 -26.78 10.40
CA HIS A 221 -6.23 -27.02 9.12
C HIS A 221 -5.07 -26.04 8.87
N LEU A 222 -4.80 -25.13 9.81
CA LEU A 222 -3.63 -24.23 9.75
C LEU A 222 -2.35 -25.06 9.89
N ARG A 223 -1.61 -25.17 8.80
CA ARG A 223 -0.34 -25.89 8.74
C ARG A 223 0.58 -25.26 7.72
N ALA A 224 1.88 -25.51 7.88
CA ALA A 224 2.90 -25.10 6.93
C ALA A 224 2.80 -25.90 5.63
N ASP A 225 1.98 -25.44 4.69
CA ASP A 225 1.93 -26.01 3.35
C ASP A 225 3.07 -25.46 2.51
N ARG A 226 4.15 -26.25 2.35
CA ARG A 226 5.37 -25.84 1.65
C ARG A 226 5.11 -25.39 0.21
N GLU A 227 4.18 -26.05 -0.51
CA GLU A 227 3.87 -25.70 -1.90
C GLU A 227 3.19 -24.31 -1.95
N MET A 228 2.16 -24.09 -1.12
CA MET A 228 1.45 -22.82 -1.09
C MET A 228 2.30 -21.69 -0.56
N ILE A 229 3.07 -21.92 0.51
CA ILE A 229 4.04 -20.94 1.04
C ILE A 229 5.07 -20.58 -0.04
N GLY A 230 5.63 -21.57 -0.75
CA GLY A 230 6.56 -21.33 -1.85
C GLY A 230 5.97 -20.45 -2.96
N LEU A 231 4.68 -20.62 -3.29
CA LEU A 231 3.97 -19.76 -4.25
C LEU A 231 3.74 -18.35 -3.70
N ILE A 232 3.31 -18.23 -2.44
CA ILE A 232 3.13 -16.94 -1.76
C ILE A 232 4.43 -16.15 -1.76
N LEU A 233 5.54 -16.79 -1.39
CA LEU A 233 6.86 -16.17 -1.43
C LEU A 233 7.27 -15.78 -2.84
N ARG A 234 7.07 -16.66 -3.82
CA ARG A 234 7.42 -16.38 -5.22
C ARG A 234 6.70 -15.17 -5.80
N TYR A 235 5.41 -14.98 -5.47
CA TYR A 235 4.62 -13.87 -5.98
C TYR A 235 4.71 -12.64 -5.07
N GLY A 236 4.89 -12.82 -3.77
CA GLY A 236 4.84 -11.76 -2.77
C GLY A 236 6.20 -11.17 -2.40
N LEU A 237 7.26 -11.98 -2.29
CA LEU A 237 8.59 -11.52 -1.92
C LEU A 237 9.11 -10.39 -2.83
N PRO A 238 8.98 -10.49 -4.17
CA PRO A 238 9.39 -9.39 -5.03
C PRO A 238 8.63 -8.09 -4.72
N SER A 239 7.32 -8.17 -4.47
CA SER A 239 6.51 -6.99 -4.13
C SER A 239 6.87 -6.42 -2.76
N GLY A 240 7.16 -7.26 -1.78
CA GLY A 240 7.63 -6.84 -0.45
C GLY A 240 8.96 -6.10 -0.52
N VAL A 241 9.94 -6.67 -1.21
CA VAL A 241 11.25 -6.01 -1.45
C VAL A 241 11.06 -4.69 -2.18
N GLN A 242 10.25 -4.67 -3.24
CA GLN A 242 9.95 -3.45 -3.99
C GLN A 242 9.40 -2.34 -3.10
N ASN A 243 8.37 -2.63 -2.27
CA ASN A 243 7.75 -1.62 -1.40
C ASN A 243 8.73 -1.07 -0.36
N SER A 244 9.51 -1.96 0.28
CA SER A 244 10.52 -1.55 1.27
C SER A 244 11.60 -0.67 0.67
N VAL A 245 12.13 -1.01 -0.50
CA VAL A 245 13.20 -0.24 -1.15
C VAL A 245 12.68 1.09 -1.70
N ILE A 246 11.44 1.15 -2.23
CA ILE A 246 10.82 2.42 -2.62
C ILE A 246 10.65 3.33 -1.38
N GLY A 247 10.25 2.76 -0.24
CA GLY A 247 10.18 3.51 1.02
C GLY A 247 11.52 4.12 1.40
N LEU A 248 12.61 3.35 1.33
CA LEU A 248 13.98 3.86 1.58
C LEU A 248 14.39 4.94 0.57
N ALA A 249 14.08 4.77 -0.71
CA ALA A 249 14.37 5.78 -1.74
C ALA A 249 13.65 7.10 -1.46
N ASN A 250 12.41 7.06 -0.96
CA ASN A 250 11.68 8.26 -0.57
C ASN A 250 12.32 8.97 0.63
N VAL A 251 12.93 8.23 1.58
CA VAL A 251 13.72 8.83 2.68
C VAL A 251 14.92 9.59 2.13
N VAL A 252 15.63 9.04 1.15
CA VAL A 252 16.76 9.74 0.51
C VAL A 252 16.31 11.02 -0.19
N VAL A 253 15.18 11.00 -0.90
CA VAL A 253 14.59 12.19 -1.51
C VAL A 253 14.26 13.23 -0.44
N GLN A 254 13.60 12.82 0.64
CA GLN A 254 13.23 13.69 1.77
C GLN A 254 14.47 14.34 2.39
N THR A 255 15.54 13.58 2.59
CA THR A 255 16.81 14.11 3.13
C THR A 255 17.39 15.22 2.25
N ASN A 256 17.36 15.04 0.92
CA ASN A 256 17.79 16.07 -0.02
C ASN A 256 16.88 17.31 0.02
N ILE A 257 15.56 17.14 0.15
CA ILE A 257 14.62 18.27 0.32
C ILE A 257 14.92 19.02 1.62
N ASN A 258 15.22 18.31 2.69
CA ASN A 258 15.52 18.91 4.00
C ASN A 258 16.72 19.85 3.96
N SER A 259 17.70 19.62 3.06
CA SER A 259 18.87 20.51 2.90
C SER A 259 18.51 21.92 2.39
N PHE A 260 17.30 22.11 1.83
CA PHE A 260 16.79 23.41 1.39
C PHE A 260 16.07 24.21 2.48
N GLY A 261 16.02 23.68 3.70
CA GLY A 261 15.51 24.38 4.88
C GLY A 261 14.01 24.20 5.14
N LYS A 262 13.53 24.86 6.20
CA LYS A 262 12.18 24.65 6.77
C LYS A 262 11.03 24.89 5.78
N ILE A 263 11.12 25.90 4.93
CA ILE A 263 10.09 26.21 3.93
C ILE A 263 9.95 25.08 2.91
N ALA A 264 11.08 24.56 2.41
CA ALA A 264 11.08 23.44 1.48
C ALA A 264 10.50 22.17 2.10
N MET A 265 10.86 21.87 3.35
CA MET A 265 10.29 20.75 4.10
C MET A 265 8.78 20.86 4.26
N ALA A 266 8.29 22.04 4.65
CA ALA A 266 6.86 22.30 4.80
C ALA A 266 6.11 22.20 3.47
N ALA A 267 6.67 22.73 2.39
CA ALA A 267 6.08 22.68 1.05
C ALA A 267 6.01 21.24 0.53
N TYR A 268 7.09 20.47 0.67
CA TYR A 268 7.12 19.06 0.28
C TYR A 268 6.14 18.23 1.11
N GLY A 269 6.07 18.44 2.41
CA GLY A 269 5.10 17.79 3.29
C GLY A 269 3.65 18.08 2.91
N THR A 270 3.34 19.34 2.56
CA THR A 270 2.02 19.76 2.07
C THR A 270 1.67 19.05 0.77
N TYR A 271 2.58 19.05 -0.21
CA TYR A 271 2.40 18.36 -1.49
C TYR A 271 2.21 16.85 -1.29
N SER A 272 3.06 16.21 -0.49
CA SER A 272 3.01 14.76 -0.26
C SER A 272 1.69 14.29 0.38
N LYS A 273 1.12 15.09 1.28
CA LYS A 273 -0.22 14.79 1.85
C LYS A 273 -1.30 14.80 0.77
N LEU A 274 -1.30 15.80 -0.10
CA LEU A 274 -2.25 15.92 -1.21
C LEU A 274 -2.03 14.81 -2.26
N GLU A 275 -0.78 14.52 -2.61
CA GLU A 275 -0.41 13.42 -3.50
C GLU A 275 -0.88 12.07 -2.96
N GLY A 276 -0.80 11.86 -1.64
CA GLY A 276 -1.30 10.66 -0.98
C GLY A 276 -2.78 10.39 -1.29
N PHE A 277 -3.64 11.42 -1.25
CA PHE A 277 -5.04 11.29 -1.65
C PHE A 277 -5.21 11.06 -3.16
N ALA A 278 -4.43 11.75 -3.99
CA ALA A 278 -4.46 11.61 -5.44
C ALA A 278 -4.03 10.21 -5.90
N PHE A 279 -3.23 9.52 -5.12
CA PHE A 279 -2.75 8.18 -5.43
C PHE A 279 -3.75 7.04 -5.10
N LEU A 280 -4.75 7.28 -4.23
CA LEU A 280 -5.73 6.26 -3.83
C LEU A 280 -6.53 5.65 -4.99
N PRO A 281 -7.02 6.42 -5.97
CA PRO A 281 -7.68 5.85 -7.14
C PRO A 281 -6.77 4.93 -7.97
N ILE A 282 -5.49 5.32 -8.14
CA ILE A 282 -4.51 4.51 -8.88
C ILE A 282 -4.32 3.17 -8.19
N THR A 283 -4.08 3.15 -6.87
CA THR A 283 -3.89 1.91 -6.10
C THR A 283 -5.12 1.02 -6.10
N SER A 284 -6.32 1.60 -6.09
CA SER A 284 -7.58 0.86 -6.15
C SER A 284 -7.77 0.14 -7.48
N PHE A 285 -7.48 0.82 -8.59
CA PHE A 285 -7.51 0.21 -9.92
C PHE A 285 -6.43 -0.86 -10.08
N THR A 286 -5.23 -0.64 -9.57
CA THR A 286 -4.14 -1.64 -9.66
C THR A 286 -4.46 -2.91 -8.89
N MET A 287 -5.14 -2.81 -7.74
CA MET A 287 -5.62 -3.97 -6.98
C MET A 287 -6.70 -4.73 -7.76
N ALA A 288 -7.65 -4.01 -8.36
CA ALA A 288 -8.68 -4.60 -9.21
C ALA A 288 -8.07 -5.32 -10.43
N LEU A 289 -7.08 -4.72 -11.09
CA LEU A 289 -6.37 -5.30 -12.21
C LEU A 289 -5.60 -6.57 -11.83
N THR A 290 -4.91 -6.57 -10.71
CA THR A 290 -4.18 -7.75 -10.22
C THR A 290 -5.15 -8.93 -10.03
N THR A 291 -6.24 -8.71 -9.31
CA THR A 291 -7.26 -9.75 -9.04
C THR A 291 -7.95 -10.20 -10.34
N TYR A 292 -8.36 -9.25 -11.19
CA TYR A 292 -9.03 -9.55 -12.46
C TYR A 292 -8.13 -10.38 -13.39
N THR A 293 -6.88 -9.95 -13.56
CA THR A 293 -5.90 -10.64 -14.42
C THR A 293 -5.63 -12.04 -13.88
N SER A 294 -5.36 -12.18 -12.59
CA SER A 294 -5.03 -13.47 -11.98
C SER A 294 -6.19 -14.47 -12.09
N GLN A 295 -7.44 -14.04 -11.85
CA GLN A 295 -8.62 -14.90 -11.99
C GLN A 295 -8.86 -15.32 -13.45
N ASN A 296 -8.73 -14.40 -14.41
CA ASN A 296 -8.97 -14.74 -15.82
C ASN A 296 -7.86 -15.61 -16.42
N LEU A 297 -6.60 -15.39 -16.05
CA LEU A 297 -5.50 -16.26 -16.44
C LEU A 297 -5.60 -17.65 -15.78
N GLY A 298 -6.01 -17.71 -14.51
CA GLY A 298 -6.32 -18.97 -13.85
C GLY A 298 -7.41 -19.77 -14.56
N ALA A 299 -8.44 -19.07 -15.07
CA ALA A 299 -9.52 -19.65 -15.86
C ALA A 299 -9.16 -19.91 -17.33
N GLN A 300 -7.92 -19.69 -17.75
CA GLN A 300 -7.44 -19.78 -19.14
C GLN A 300 -8.21 -18.88 -20.13
N LYS A 301 -8.82 -17.80 -19.64
CA LYS A 301 -9.55 -16.81 -20.46
C LYS A 301 -8.63 -15.69 -20.89
N TYR A 302 -7.66 -16.02 -21.73
CA TYR A 302 -6.54 -15.13 -22.12
C TYR A 302 -7.00 -13.84 -22.81
N ASP A 303 -7.92 -13.92 -23.78
CA ASP A 303 -8.42 -12.75 -24.50
C ASP A 303 -9.22 -11.81 -23.58
N ARG A 304 -9.93 -12.40 -22.64
CA ARG A 304 -10.63 -11.64 -21.62
C ARG A 304 -9.67 -10.95 -20.67
N ALA A 305 -8.57 -11.61 -20.29
CA ALA A 305 -7.51 -11.00 -19.48
C ALA A 305 -6.88 -9.80 -20.21
N LYS A 306 -6.58 -9.93 -21.52
CA LYS A 306 -6.05 -8.85 -22.36
C LYS A 306 -7.01 -7.67 -22.46
N THR A 307 -8.30 -7.94 -22.71
CA THR A 307 -9.33 -6.90 -22.83
C THR A 307 -9.49 -6.12 -21.51
N GLY A 308 -9.56 -6.82 -20.39
CA GLY A 308 -9.66 -6.18 -19.08
C GLY A 308 -8.40 -5.42 -18.68
N ALA A 309 -7.21 -5.95 -19.00
CA ALA A 309 -5.94 -5.28 -18.78
C ALA A 309 -5.88 -3.95 -19.57
N ARG A 310 -6.22 -3.96 -20.88
CA ARG A 310 -6.31 -2.73 -21.70
C ARG A 310 -7.26 -1.71 -21.10
N PHE A 311 -8.49 -2.13 -20.79
CA PHE A 311 -9.48 -1.25 -20.18
C PHE A 311 -8.97 -0.65 -18.88
N GLY A 312 -8.43 -1.47 -17.98
CA GLY A 312 -7.98 -1.01 -16.66
C GLY A 312 -6.76 -0.08 -16.76
N ILE A 313 -5.81 -0.36 -17.66
CA ILE A 313 -4.66 0.52 -17.91
C ILE A 313 -5.14 1.89 -18.41
N VAL A 314 -5.97 1.92 -19.46
CA VAL A 314 -6.49 3.17 -20.03
C VAL A 314 -7.31 3.95 -19.00
N SER A 315 -8.18 3.27 -18.24
CA SER A 315 -8.98 3.93 -17.20
C SER A 315 -8.11 4.51 -16.09
N ALA A 316 -7.07 3.79 -15.65
CA ALA A 316 -6.14 4.28 -14.65
C ALA A 316 -5.36 5.51 -15.14
N LEU A 317 -4.91 5.51 -16.41
CA LEU A 317 -4.24 6.67 -17.00
C LEU A 317 -5.15 7.90 -17.05
N LEU A 318 -6.35 7.74 -17.59
CA LEU A 318 -7.30 8.85 -17.75
C LEU A 318 -7.71 9.43 -16.39
N LEU A 319 -7.98 8.56 -15.42
CA LEU A 319 -8.35 8.99 -14.07
C LEU A 319 -7.19 9.71 -13.38
N ALA A 320 -5.98 9.17 -13.48
CA ALA A 320 -4.79 9.77 -12.89
C ALA A 320 -4.47 11.14 -13.50
N GLU A 321 -4.59 11.27 -14.83
CA GLU A 321 -4.35 12.53 -15.50
C GLU A 321 -5.44 13.57 -15.17
N LEU A 322 -6.71 13.16 -15.10
CA LEU A 322 -7.80 14.03 -14.64
C LEU A 322 -7.53 14.60 -13.24
N ILE A 323 -7.07 13.75 -12.31
CA ILE A 323 -6.67 14.15 -10.97
C ILE A 323 -5.43 15.06 -11.03
N GLY A 324 -4.45 14.72 -11.87
CA GLY A 324 -3.24 15.53 -12.07
C GLY A 324 -3.55 16.94 -12.57
N VAL A 325 -4.41 17.06 -13.56
CA VAL A 325 -4.88 18.37 -14.09
C VAL A 325 -5.68 19.13 -13.03
N ALA A 326 -6.57 18.45 -12.30
CA ALA A 326 -7.31 19.07 -11.20
C ALA A 326 -6.35 19.61 -10.12
N MET A 327 -5.34 18.86 -9.72
CA MET A 327 -4.31 19.32 -8.79
C MET A 327 -3.46 20.44 -9.36
N TYR A 328 -3.08 20.37 -10.63
CA TYR A 328 -2.31 21.42 -11.30
C TYR A 328 -3.01 22.80 -11.19
N ILE A 329 -4.33 22.81 -11.40
CA ILE A 329 -5.15 24.03 -11.37
C ILE A 329 -5.41 24.48 -9.93
N SER A 330 -5.80 23.55 -9.06
CA SER A 330 -6.30 23.87 -7.70
C SER A 330 -5.22 23.84 -6.61
N MET A 331 -3.96 23.57 -6.95
CA MET A 331 -2.89 23.40 -5.96
C MET A 331 -2.70 24.62 -5.03
N PRO A 332 -2.78 25.88 -5.50
CA PRO A 332 -2.67 27.02 -4.58
C PRO A 332 -3.76 27.00 -3.48
N GLN A 333 -5.01 26.68 -3.85
CA GLN A 333 -6.14 26.59 -2.93
C GLN A 333 -5.98 25.37 -2.00
N LEU A 334 -5.61 24.22 -2.54
CA LEU A 334 -5.40 23.01 -1.75
C LEU A 334 -4.25 23.16 -0.77
N ALA A 335 -3.13 23.78 -1.17
CA ALA A 335 -2.00 24.04 -0.30
C ALA A 335 -2.34 25.04 0.83
N SER A 336 -3.21 26.02 0.55
CA SER A 336 -3.67 26.99 1.56
C SER A 336 -4.49 26.37 2.70
N LEU A 337 -5.05 25.17 2.49
CA LEU A 337 -5.72 24.41 3.56
C LEU A 337 -4.73 23.88 4.61
N PHE A 338 -3.47 23.67 4.23
CA PHE A 338 -2.43 23.09 5.09
C PHE A 338 -1.42 24.10 5.60
N SER A 339 -1.22 25.22 4.90
CA SER A 339 -0.29 26.26 5.29
C SER A 339 -0.82 27.66 4.98
N ARG A 340 -0.54 28.62 5.89
CA ARG A 340 -0.84 30.04 5.66
C ARG A 340 0.35 30.82 5.15
N THR A 341 1.53 30.21 5.08
CA THR A 341 2.78 30.82 4.65
C THR A 341 2.84 30.92 3.12
N PRO A 342 2.88 32.11 2.52
CA PRO A 342 2.84 32.26 1.05
C PRO A 342 3.96 31.54 0.33
N GLU A 343 5.17 31.52 0.89
CA GLU A 343 6.35 30.87 0.32
C GLU A 343 6.18 29.34 0.26
N VAL A 344 5.56 28.74 1.29
CA VAL A 344 5.23 27.30 1.33
C VAL A 344 4.21 26.95 0.25
N ILE A 345 3.15 27.78 0.12
CA ILE A 345 2.13 27.58 -0.92
C ILE A 345 2.72 27.72 -2.32
N ALA A 346 3.56 28.74 -2.55
CA ALA A 346 4.20 28.97 -3.83
C ALA A 346 5.13 27.81 -4.22
N LEU A 347 5.93 27.31 -3.28
CA LEU A 347 6.87 26.21 -3.53
C LEU A 347 6.16 24.87 -3.75
N ALA A 348 5.12 24.55 -2.96
CA ALA A 348 4.28 23.37 -3.17
C ALA A 348 3.54 23.42 -4.51
N THR A 349 3.07 24.61 -4.90
CA THR A 349 2.44 24.83 -6.22
C THR A 349 3.45 24.61 -7.36
N ARG A 350 4.68 25.11 -7.22
CA ARG A 350 5.75 24.88 -8.22
C ARG A 350 6.07 23.40 -8.35
N GLN A 351 6.16 22.67 -7.24
CA GLN A 351 6.36 21.22 -7.24
C GLN A 351 5.21 20.50 -7.99
N ALA A 352 3.96 20.81 -7.65
CA ALA A 352 2.79 20.23 -8.29
C ALA A 352 2.80 20.47 -9.80
N ARG A 353 3.07 21.70 -10.24
CA ARG A 353 3.12 22.05 -11.68
C ARG A 353 4.18 21.29 -12.47
N VAL A 354 5.23 20.82 -11.84
CA VAL A 354 6.24 19.96 -12.49
C VAL A 354 5.78 18.50 -12.55
N ILE A 355 5.11 18.01 -11.51
CA ILE A 355 4.91 16.56 -11.32
C ILE A 355 3.53 16.09 -11.80
N THR A 356 2.46 16.85 -11.53
CA THR A 356 1.08 16.33 -11.64
C THR A 356 0.63 16.02 -13.08
N LEU A 357 1.15 16.74 -14.08
CA LEU A 357 0.87 16.46 -15.50
C LEU A 357 1.51 15.16 -16.02
N PHE A 358 2.29 14.49 -15.20
CA PHE A 358 2.89 13.18 -15.51
C PHE A 358 2.27 12.04 -14.71
N TYR A 359 1.15 12.27 -14.03
CA TYR A 359 0.45 11.23 -13.28
C TYR A 359 -0.04 10.09 -14.15
N CYS A 360 -0.33 10.32 -15.42
CA CYS A 360 -0.62 9.25 -16.39
C CYS A 360 0.53 8.25 -16.50
N LEU A 361 1.80 8.70 -16.52
CA LEU A 361 2.97 7.83 -16.60
C LEU A 361 3.17 7.03 -15.31
N LEU A 362 2.95 7.66 -14.15
CA LEU A 362 2.91 6.99 -12.86
C LEU A 362 1.85 5.88 -12.86
N ALA A 363 0.62 6.21 -13.26
CA ALA A 363 -0.50 5.27 -13.31
C ALA A 363 -0.26 4.14 -14.32
N TYR A 364 0.34 4.44 -15.47
CA TYR A 364 0.72 3.43 -16.46
C TYR A 364 1.69 2.40 -15.87
N SER A 365 2.78 2.88 -15.28
CA SER A 365 3.77 2.01 -14.65
C SER A 365 3.16 1.11 -13.58
N HIS A 366 2.30 1.65 -12.71
CA HIS A 366 1.59 0.88 -11.69
C HIS A 366 0.57 -0.10 -12.26
N ALA A 367 -0.18 0.29 -13.29
CA ALA A 367 -1.20 -0.55 -13.92
C ALA A 367 -0.56 -1.75 -14.64
N VAL A 368 0.49 -1.52 -15.42
CA VAL A 368 1.21 -2.62 -16.09
C VAL A 368 1.90 -3.53 -15.06
N ALA A 369 2.53 -2.95 -14.03
CA ALA A 369 3.11 -3.71 -12.94
C ALA A 369 2.08 -4.61 -12.26
N SER A 370 0.84 -4.14 -12.07
CA SER A 370 -0.24 -4.92 -11.45
C SER A 370 -0.74 -6.04 -12.35
N VAL A 371 -0.80 -5.83 -13.67
CA VAL A 371 -1.08 -6.90 -14.65
C VAL A 371 0.02 -7.97 -14.60
N CYS A 372 1.30 -7.58 -14.56
CA CYS A 372 2.41 -8.51 -14.43
C CYS A 372 2.33 -9.31 -13.13
N ARG A 373 2.05 -8.66 -12.00
CA ARG A 373 1.86 -9.35 -10.71
C ARG A 373 0.69 -10.32 -10.78
N GLY A 374 -0.45 -9.91 -11.35
CA GLY A 374 -1.61 -10.75 -11.58
C GLY A 374 -1.35 -11.95 -12.48
N ALA A 375 -0.38 -11.84 -13.39
CA ALA A 375 0.12 -12.93 -14.24
C ALA A 375 1.19 -13.80 -13.57
N GLY A 376 1.50 -13.58 -12.29
CA GLY A 376 2.53 -14.32 -11.56
C GLY A 376 3.98 -13.92 -11.89
N LYS A 377 4.18 -12.84 -12.64
CA LYS A 377 5.49 -12.30 -13.04
C LYS A 377 5.91 -11.11 -12.18
N ALA A 378 5.79 -11.23 -10.84
CA ALA A 378 6.06 -10.14 -9.90
C ALA A 378 7.53 -9.67 -9.87
N PHE A 379 8.46 -10.50 -10.31
CA PHE A 379 9.89 -10.17 -10.35
C PHE A 379 10.22 -9.04 -11.33
N VAL A 380 9.53 -8.97 -12.46
CA VAL A 380 9.77 -7.95 -13.50
C VAL A 380 9.42 -6.54 -13.00
N PRO A 381 8.21 -6.28 -12.45
CA PRO A 381 7.91 -4.98 -11.84
C PRO A 381 8.89 -4.58 -10.75
N MET A 382 9.30 -5.53 -9.90
CA MET A 382 10.30 -5.27 -8.88
C MET A 382 11.60 -4.76 -9.50
N LEU A 383 12.17 -5.47 -10.47
CA LEU A 383 13.43 -5.06 -11.10
C LEU A 383 13.33 -3.68 -11.77
N VAL A 384 12.27 -3.43 -12.54
CA VAL A 384 12.09 -2.14 -13.24
C VAL A 384 11.97 -1.00 -12.24
N MET A 385 11.15 -1.17 -11.19
CA MET A 385 10.95 -0.11 -10.22
C MET A 385 12.19 0.10 -9.34
N LEU A 386 12.91 -0.96 -8.94
CA LEU A 386 14.16 -0.82 -8.21
C LEU A 386 15.23 -0.10 -9.04
N ALA A 387 15.42 -0.51 -10.30
CA ALA A 387 16.42 0.10 -11.17
C ALA A 387 16.09 1.57 -11.46
N VAL A 388 14.83 1.89 -11.77
CA VAL A 388 14.46 3.23 -12.25
C VAL A 388 14.05 4.15 -11.11
N TRP A 389 13.18 3.70 -10.18
CA TRP A 389 12.64 4.57 -9.13
C TRP A 389 13.56 4.69 -7.92
N CYS A 390 14.47 3.74 -7.72
CA CYS A 390 15.43 3.81 -6.62
C CYS A 390 16.82 4.16 -7.17
N VAL A 391 17.48 3.24 -7.89
CA VAL A 391 18.89 3.45 -8.29
C VAL A 391 19.03 4.68 -9.18
N LEU A 392 18.29 4.77 -10.29
CA LEU A 392 18.42 5.90 -11.23
C LEU A 392 17.99 7.22 -10.57
N ARG A 393 16.88 7.24 -9.79
CA ARG A 393 16.41 8.46 -9.12
C ARG A 393 17.43 8.96 -8.10
N ILE A 394 17.94 8.08 -7.25
CA ILE A 394 18.95 8.46 -6.24
C ILE A 394 20.23 8.94 -6.91
N THR A 395 20.70 8.22 -7.93
CA THR A 395 21.90 8.61 -8.70
C THR A 395 21.70 9.96 -9.37
N TYR A 396 20.57 10.19 -10.04
CA TYR A 396 20.25 11.48 -10.65
C TYR A 396 20.26 12.61 -9.64
N ILE A 397 19.56 12.48 -8.51
CA ILE A 397 19.51 13.52 -7.48
C ILE A 397 20.90 13.74 -6.90
N SER A 398 21.66 12.70 -6.58
CA SER A 398 23.00 12.80 -6.00
C SER A 398 24.01 13.48 -6.94
N LEU A 399 23.89 13.22 -8.24
CA LEU A 399 24.74 13.86 -9.24
C LEU A 399 24.34 15.32 -9.45
N ILE A 400 23.06 15.59 -9.70
CA ILE A 400 22.62 16.95 -10.05
C ILE A 400 22.84 17.94 -8.89
N MET A 401 22.68 17.49 -7.64
CA MET A 401 22.90 18.31 -6.45
C MET A 401 24.38 18.70 -6.26
N ARG A 402 25.31 18.01 -6.91
CA ARG A 402 26.74 18.42 -6.91
C ARG A 402 27.03 19.58 -7.87
N TYR A 403 26.22 19.70 -8.95
CA TYR A 403 26.43 20.71 -9.98
C TYR A 403 25.50 21.92 -9.83
N SER A 404 24.31 21.71 -9.31
CA SER A 404 23.31 22.77 -9.15
C SER A 404 22.48 22.55 -7.90
N HIS A 405 22.56 23.45 -6.94
CA HIS A 405 21.81 23.39 -5.69
C HIS A 405 20.45 24.08 -5.85
N GLU A 406 19.62 23.56 -6.76
CA GLU A 406 18.26 24.06 -6.98
C GLU A 406 17.22 22.95 -6.76
N ILE A 407 16.22 23.21 -5.92
CA ILE A 407 15.18 22.25 -5.53
C ILE A 407 14.36 21.74 -6.72
N ARG A 408 14.21 22.53 -7.80
CA ARG A 408 13.44 22.14 -9.01
C ARG A 408 14.00 20.87 -9.65
N PHE A 409 15.28 20.61 -9.57
CA PHE A 409 15.89 19.40 -10.15
C PHE A 409 15.47 18.14 -9.40
N ILE A 410 15.19 18.24 -8.10
CA ILE A 410 14.61 17.11 -7.35
C ILE A 410 13.20 16.80 -7.87
N TYR A 411 12.41 17.84 -8.20
CA TYR A 411 11.07 17.65 -8.75
C TYR A 411 11.10 16.97 -10.12
N TYR A 412 12.06 17.29 -10.98
CA TYR A 412 12.21 16.64 -12.30
C TYR A 412 12.59 15.16 -12.22
N ALA A 413 13.16 14.70 -11.11
CA ALA A 413 13.47 13.29 -10.91
C ALA A 413 12.22 12.39 -11.06
N TYR A 414 11.04 12.88 -10.68
CA TYR A 414 9.79 12.10 -10.75
C TYR A 414 9.33 11.89 -12.19
N PRO A 415 9.07 12.94 -13.01
CA PRO A 415 8.71 12.77 -14.41
C PRO A 415 9.73 11.95 -15.21
N ILE A 416 11.02 12.18 -15.02
CA ILE A 416 12.09 11.44 -15.71
C ILE A 416 11.99 9.94 -15.40
N THR A 417 11.93 9.57 -14.12
CA THR A 417 11.89 8.16 -13.74
C THR A 417 10.57 7.50 -14.13
N TRP A 418 9.44 8.21 -14.06
CA TRP A 418 8.16 7.68 -14.52
C TRP A 418 8.12 7.50 -16.03
N SER A 419 8.71 8.41 -16.81
CA SER A 419 8.82 8.27 -18.26
C SER A 419 9.65 7.04 -18.64
N ILE A 420 10.82 6.88 -18.04
CA ILE A 420 11.69 5.74 -18.32
C ILE A 420 11.02 4.42 -17.93
N SER A 421 10.44 4.34 -16.74
CA SER A 421 9.72 3.13 -16.31
C SER A 421 8.52 2.82 -17.22
N SER A 422 7.79 3.84 -17.67
CA SER A 422 6.66 3.66 -18.59
C SER A 422 7.11 3.11 -19.93
N VAL A 423 8.21 3.60 -20.49
CA VAL A 423 8.77 3.06 -21.74
C VAL A 423 9.19 1.59 -21.55
N VAL A 424 9.90 1.26 -20.48
CA VAL A 424 10.32 -0.13 -20.20
C VAL A 424 9.10 -1.04 -20.02
N PHE A 425 8.08 -0.60 -19.29
CA PHE A 425 6.84 -1.36 -19.12
C PHE A 425 6.05 -1.47 -20.41
N PHE A 426 6.05 -0.45 -21.26
CA PHE A 426 5.42 -0.50 -22.58
C PHE A 426 6.06 -1.57 -23.47
N ILE A 427 7.39 -1.57 -23.57
CA ILE A 427 8.14 -2.59 -24.31
C ILE A 427 7.85 -3.98 -23.75
N TYR A 428 7.95 -4.14 -22.43
CA TYR A 428 7.71 -5.43 -21.80
C TYR A 428 6.28 -5.94 -22.02
N TYR A 429 5.27 -5.08 -21.87
CA TYR A 429 3.87 -5.45 -22.03
C TYR A 429 3.52 -5.94 -23.44
N HIS A 430 4.14 -5.34 -24.47
CA HIS A 430 3.88 -5.69 -25.87
C HIS A 430 4.77 -6.81 -26.41
N CYS A 431 6.02 -6.91 -25.93
CA CYS A 431 6.99 -7.88 -26.43
C CYS A 431 7.03 -9.18 -25.61
N SER A 432 6.52 -9.20 -24.38
CA SER A 432 6.56 -10.40 -23.54
C SER A 432 5.26 -11.19 -23.59
N ASP A 433 5.40 -12.50 -23.47
CA ASP A 433 4.26 -13.39 -23.24
C ASP A 433 3.89 -13.41 -21.75
N TRP A 434 3.27 -12.30 -21.27
CA TRP A 434 2.81 -12.22 -19.88
C TRP A 434 1.55 -13.07 -19.64
N VAL A 435 0.78 -13.35 -20.69
CA VAL A 435 -0.51 -14.06 -20.61
C VAL A 435 -0.34 -15.51 -20.17
N HIS A 436 0.74 -16.18 -20.58
CA HIS A 436 1.07 -17.56 -20.18
C HIS A 436 2.04 -17.62 -18.98
N GLY A 437 2.03 -16.59 -18.13
CA GLY A 437 2.93 -16.49 -16.97
C GLY A 437 2.77 -17.64 -15.97
N PHE A 438 1.56 -18.16 -15.80
CA PHE A 438 1.30 -19.31 -14.93
C PHE A 438 1.71 -20.64 -15.56
N ASP A 439 1.51 -20.83 -16.86
CA ASP A 439 1.81 -22.07 -17.59
C ASP A 439 3.32 -22.33 -17.63
N ALA A 440 4.11 -21.28 -17.84
CA ALA A 440 5.57 -21.36 -17.77
C ALA A 440 6.09 -21.76 -16.37
N ALA A 441 5.34 -21.43 -15.33
CA ALA A 441 5.67 -21.79 -13.96
C ALA A 441 5.36 -23.26 -13.63
N GLU A 442 4.35 -23.85 -14.26
CA GLU A 442 3.99 -25.28 -14.10
C GLU A 442 4.92 -26.19 -14.90
N LYS A 443 5.27 -25.83 -16.12
CA LYS A 443 6.22 -26.56 -16.94
C LYS A 443 7.60 -26.75 -16.31
N ARG A 444 8.03 -25.81 -15.44
CA ARG A 444 9.29 -25.91 -14.69
C ARG A 444 9.22 -26.87 -13.47
N LYS A 445 8.03 -27.34 -13.09
CA LYS A 445 7.83 -28.27 -11.96
C LYS A 445 7.77 -29.75 -12.38
N ILE A 446 7.65 -30.04 -13.67
CA ILE A 446 7.70 -31.41 -14.20
C ILE A 446 9.17 -31.70 -14.48
N PRO A 447 9.87 -32.50 -13.64
CA PRO A 447 11.19 -32.99 -14.02
C PRO A 447 11.04 -33.85 -15.25
N SER A 448 11.86 -33.62 -16.28
CA SER A 448 12.03 -34.44 -17.45
C SER A 448 12.55 -35.83 -17.09
#